data_111a2a255c070b1df46d2c13468f1b7f
#
_entry.id   111a2a255c070b1df46d2c13468f1b7f
#
_cell.length_a   1.000
_cell.length_b   1.000
_cell.length_c   1.000
_cell.angle_alpha   90.00
_cell.angle_beta   90.00
_cell.angle_gamma   90.00
#
_symmetry.space_group_name_H-M   'P 1'
#
loop_
_entity.id
_entity.type
_entity.pdbx_description
1 polymer ?
#
loop_
_entity_poly.entity_id
_entity_poly.type
_entity_poly.pdbx_seq_one_letter_code
_entity_poly.pdbx_strand_id
1 'polypeptide(L)'
;MSDTNIITENRSVEPFTAVKLAGFGNLHIKQGDEVTLTIKAPAALLRKIKTDVTGGTLKIGFRFALAAWFRSARDIREIEFLVTVPTLEGIVSSGAGHIKSDNTITGKMLELKSNGAGDMELDLEMEEIVSKLAGAGSIILRGSAKRQEVTISGAGKFDSFDMETNAALIDSKGSGQCNISVKESLNVTIKGVGKVKYRGRPKITSKMTGLGNLEADT
;
A
#
# COMPACT_ATOMS: atom_id res chain seq x y z
N MET A 1 -34.63 -8.06 2.06
CA MET A 1 -33.21 -8.45 2.11
C MET A 1 -32.81 -8.84 0.70
N SER A 2 -32.13 -8.01 -0.04
CA SER A 2 -31.67 -8.39 -1.38
C SER A 2 -30.44 -9.28 -1.20
N ASP A 3 -30.58 -10.57 -1.50
CA ASP A 3 -29.45 -11.47 -1.66
C ASP A 3 -28.54 -10.86 -2.74
N THR A 4 -27.42 -10.29 -2.31
CA THR A 4 -26.41 -9.78 -3.23
C THR A 4 -25.73 -11.00 -3.83
N ASN A 5 -26.11 -11.39 -5.06
CA ASN A 5 -25.52 -12.53 -5.75
C ASN A 5 -24.06 -12.20 -6.08
N ILE A 6 -23.12 -12.70 -5.26
CA ILE A 6 -21.68 -12.56 -5.49
C ILE A 6 -21.25 -13.57 -6.56
N ILE A 7 -20.64 -13.07 -7.62
CA ILE A 7 -20.10 -13.88 -8.71
C ILE A 7 -18.57 -13.86 -8.63
N THR A 8 -17.97 -15.02 -8.89
CA THR A 8 -16.52 -15.18 -9.04
C THR A 8 -16.18 -15.25 -10.53
N GLU A 9 -15.25 -14.42 -10.98
CA GLU A 9 -14.76 -14.37 -12.36
C GLU A 9 -13.24 -14.43 -12.38
N ASN A 10 -12.70 -15.40 -13.12
CA ASN A 10 -11.27 -15.46 -13.42
C ASN A 10 -11.00 -14.68 -14.69
N ARG A 11 -10.04 -13.77 -14.66
CA ARG A 11 -9.62 -12.99 -15.81
C ARG A 11 -8.22 -13.38 -16.28
N SER A 12 -8.10 -13.69 -17.55
CA SER A 12 -6.80 -13.81 -18.17
C SER A 12 -6.18 -12.43 -18.30
N VAL A 13 -4.94 -12.28 -17.83
CA VAL A 13 -4.16 -11.04 -17.87
C VAL A 13 -2.74 -11.34 -18.36
N GLU A 14 -2.14 -10.38 -19.06
CA GLU A 14 -0.74 -10.45 -19.44
C GLU A 14 0.16 -10.44 -18.18
N PRO A 15 1.40 -10.94 -18.25
CA PRO A 15 2.35 -10.86 -17.14
C PRO A 15 2.59 -9.42 -16.67
N PHE A 16 2.68 -9.24 -15.35
CA PHE A 16 2.95 -7.95 -14.72
C PHE A 16 3.81 -8.13 -13.47
N THR A 17 4.47 -7.06 -13.04
CA THR A 17 5.25 -6.99 -11.79
C THR A 17 4.74 -5.89 -10.85
N ALA A 18 3.77 -5.09 -11.29
CA ALA A 18 3.17 -4.06 -10.47
C ALA A 18 1.64 -4.09 -10.53
N VAL A 19 0.99 -3.64 -9.45
CA VAL A 19 -0.48 -3.58 -9.36
C VAL A 19 -0.92 -2.18 -8.97
N LYS A 20 -1.93 -1.65 -9.67
CA LYS A 20 -2.59 -0.39 -9.35
C LYS A 20 -4.06 -0.62 -9.05
N LEU A 21 -4.49 -0.34 -7.83
CA LEU A 21 -5.89 -0.27 -7.45
C LEU A 21 -6.37 1.18 -7.50
N ALA A 22 -7.28 1.46 -8.44
CA ALA A 22 -7.91 2.77 -8.60
C ALA A 22 -9.42 2.63 -8.31
N GLY A 23 -9.85 3.05 -7.12
CA GLY A 23 -11.25 2.95 -6.70
C GLY A 23 -11.42 2.27 -5.35
N PHE A 24 -12.24 1.24 -5.29
CA PHE A 24 -12.70 0.61 -4.05
C PHE A 24 -12.51 -0.91 -4.11
N GLY A 25 -12.69 -1.58 -2.98
CA GLY A 25 -12.62 -3.02 -2.84
C GLY A 25 -11.36 -3.48 -2.12
N ASN A 26 -11.28 -4.77 -1.85
CA ASN A 26 -10.19 -5.41 -1.14
C ASN A 26 -9.28 -6.11 -2.17
N LEU A 27 -8.02 -5.73 -2.23
CA LEU A 27 -7.01 -6.37 -3.07
C LEU A 27 -6.14 -7.27 -2.20
N HIS A 28 -6.18 -8.55 -2.48
CA HIS A 28 -5.36 -9.58 -1.89
C HIS A 28 -4.24 -9.92 -2.85
N ILE A 29 -3.00 -9.79 -2.41
CA ILE A 29 -1.82 -10.10 -3.21
C ILE A 29 -1.11 -11.29 -2.60
N LYS A 30 -0.87 -12.30 -3.42
CA LYS A 30 -0.10 -13.48 -3.06
C LYS A 30 1.10 -13.60 -3.98
N GLN A 31 2.28 -13.80 -3.44
CA GLN A 31 3.42 -14.24 -4.24
C GLN A 31 3.32 -15.75 -4.49
N GLY A 32 3.45 -16.17 -5.75
CA GLY A 32 3.36 -17.57 -6.16
C GLY A 32 3.85 -17.75 -7.59
N ASP A 33 3.85 -18.97 -8.11
CA ASP A 33 4.52 -19.32 -9.37
C ASP A 33 3.80 -18.85 -10.63
N GLU A 34 2.51 -18.52 -10.53
CA GLU A 34 1.68 -18.17 -11.68
C GLU A 34 1.10 -16.75 -11.55
N VAL A 35 0.77 -16.16 -12.71
CA VAL A 35 0.04 -14.90 -12.77
C VAL A 35 -1.46 -15.20 -12.86
N THR A 36 -2.22 -14.81 -11.83
CA THR A 36 -3.67 -14.99 -11.80
C THR A 36 -4.40 -13.73 -11.33
N LEU A 37 -5.62 -13.55 -11.82
CA LEU A 37 -6.55 -12.53 -11.34
C LEU A 37 -7.95 -13.14 -11.21
N THR A 38 -8.44 -13.20 -9.98
CA THR A 38 -9.82 -13.59 -9.69
C THR A 38 -10.55 -12.41 -9.07
N ILE A 39 -11.76 -12.13 -9.53
CA ILE A 39 -12.61 -11.05 -9.01
C ILE A 39 -13.86 -11.68 -8.41
N LYS A 40 -14.18 -11.32 -7.18
CA LYS A 40 -15.46 -11.63 -6.54
C LYS A 40 -16.21 -10.32 -6.32
N ALA A 41 -17.40 -10.22 -6.88
CA ALA A 41 -18.19 -9.00 -6.77
C ALA A 41 -19.69 -9.29 -7.03
N PRO A 42 -20.58 -8.41 -6.58
CA PRO A 42 -21.98 -8.42 -7.02
C PRO A 42 -22.06 -8.38 -8.54
N ALA A 43 -22.94 -9.19 -9.12
CA ALA A 43 -23.11 -9.32 -10.58
C ALA A 43 -23.26 -7.98 -11.31
N ALA A 44 -23.96 -7.04 -10.69
CA ALA A 44 -24.20 -5.70 -11.24
C ALA A 44 -22.92 -4.84 -11.29
N LEU A 45 -21.95 -5.08 -10.38
CA LEU A 45 -20.70 -4.34 -10.27
C LEU A 45 -19.60 -4.99 -11.11
N LEU A 46 -19.60 -6.32 -11.24
CA LEU A 46 -18.56 -7.06 -11.97
C LEU A 46 -18.36 -6.54 -13.40
N ARG A 47 -19.45 -6.22 -14.11
CA ARG A 47 -19.42 -5.66 -15.48
C ARG A 47 -18.83 -4.25 -15.56
N LYS A 48 -18.72 -3.53 -14.44
CA LYS A 48 -18.19 -2.17 -14.34
C LYS A 48 -16.72 -2.15 -13.94
N ILE A 49 -16.19 -3.26 -13.45
CA ILE A 49 -14.78 -3.41 -13.10
C ILE A 49 -13.97 -3.54 -14.39
N LYS A 50 -13.01 -2.65 -14.55
CA LYS A 50 -12.03 -2.67 -15.64
C LYS A 50 -10.70 -3.18 -15.12
N THR A 51 -10.11 -4.11 -15.85
CA THR A 51 -8.75 -4.60 -15.63
C THR A 51 -7.97 -4.53 -16.91
N ASP A 52 -6.75 -4.06 -16.84
CA ASP A 52 -5.87 -3.88 -17.98
C ASP A 52 -4.40 -3.97 -17.54
N VAL A 53 -3.54 -4.55 -18.35
CA VAL A 53 -2.10 -4.55 -18.09
C VAL A 53 -1.43 -3.60 -19.09
N THR A 54 -0.75 -2.60 -18.57
CA THR A 54 -0.02 -1.62 -19.38
C THR A 54 1.33 -1.34 -18.74
N GLY A 55 2.41 -1.53 -19.51
CA GLY A 55 3.77 -1.30 -19.04
C GLY A 55 4.13 -2.14 -17.82
N GLY A 56 3.76 -3.42 -17.81
CA GLY A 56 4.02 -4.34 -16.69
C GLY A 56 3.21 -4.04 -15.41
N THR A 57 2.18 -3.19 -15.49
CA THR A 57 1.31 -2.84 -14.37
C THR A 57 -0.12 -3.32 -14.60
N LEU A 58 -0.63 -4.19 -13.75
CA LEU A 58 -2.05 -4.54 -13.68
C LEU A 58 -2.82 -3.37 -13.08
N LYS A 59 -3.68 -2.75 -13.88
CA LYS A 59 -4.58 -1.66 -13.46
C LYS A 59 -5.95 -2.22 -13.18
N ILE A 60 -6.42 -2.06 -11.95
CA ILE A 60 -7.75 -2.44 -11.49
C ILE A 60 -8.51 -1.16 -11.17
N GLY A 61 -9.65 -0.96 -11.81
CA GLY A 61 -10.46 0.25 -11.62
C GLY A 61 -11.89 0.06 -12.10
N PHE A 62 -12.60 1.17 -12.25
CA PHE A 62 -14.01 1.15 -12.64
C PHE A 62 -14.27 2.04 -13.86
N ARG A 63 -15.22 1.66 -14.72
CA ARG A 63 -15.50 2.33 -16.00
C ARG A 63 -16.04 3.75 -15.92
N PHE A 64 -16.60 4.17 -14.76
CA PHE A 64 -17.20 5.49 -14.56
C PHE A 64 -17.00 5.95 -13.12
N ALA A 65 -17.19 7.26 -12.86
CA ALA A 65 -17.22 7.81 -11.50
C ALA A 65 -18.43 7.22 -10.73
N LEU A 66 -18.16 6.18 -9.95
CA LEU A 66 -19.17 5.30 -9.35
C LEU A 66 -19.88 5.89 -8.12
N ALA A 67 -19.54 7.11 -7.69
CA ALA A 67 -20.15 7.71 -6.49
C ALA A 67 -21.69 7.71 -6.51
N ALA A 68 -22.30 7.75 -7.69
CA ALA A 68 -23.77 7.73 -7.84
C ALA A 68 -24.40 6.31 -7.83
N TRP A 69 -23.61 5.26 -7.85
CA TRP A 69 -24.12 3.87 -8.00
C TRP A 69 -24.01 3.04 -6.73
N PHE A 70 -23.21 3.44 -5.75
CA PHE A 70 -23.15 2.74 -4.47
C PHE A 70 -24.34 3.16 -3.62
N ARG A 71 -25.33 2.29 -3.51
CA ARG A 71 -26.48 2.46 -2.63
C ARG A 71 -26.12 2.21 -1.16
N SER A 72 -25.01 1.54 -0.89
CA SER A 72 -24.49 1.37 0.48
C SER A 72 -22.97 1.13 0.51
N ALA A 73 -22.33 1.51 1.61
CA ALA A 73 -20.93 1.17 1.89
C ALA A 73 -20.68 -0.35 1.98
N ARG A 74 -21.73 -1.15 2.13
CA ARG A 74 -21.69 -2.61 2.17
C ARG A 74 -21.31 -3.19 0.82
N ASP A 75 -21.86 -2.67 -0.29
CA ASP A 75 -21.59 -3.18 -1.65
C ASP A 75 -20.11 -3.04 -2.03
N ILE A 76 -19.42 -2.02 -1.51
CA ILE A 76 -18.00 -1.76 -1.73
C ILE A 76 -17.12 -2.80 -1.03
N ARG A 77 -17.48 -3.21 0.19
CA ARG A 77 -16.73 -4.17 1.00
C ARG A 77 -16.84 -5.60 0.46
N GLU A 78 -17.82 -5.88 -0.38
CA GLU A 78 -18.05 -7.19 -0.99
C GLU A 78 -17.24 -7.39 -2.29
N ILE A 79 -16.46 -6.40 -2.73
CA ILE A 79 -15.59 -6.54 -3.90
C ILE A 79 -14.20 -7.01 -3.44
N GLU A 80 -13.81 -8.18 -3.91
CA GLU A 80 -12.50 -8.77 -3.68
C GLU A 80 -11.76 -8.97 -5.01
N PHE A 81 -10.50 -8.61 -5.02
CA PHE A 81 -9.54 -8.90 -6.09
C PHE A 81 -8.47 -9.82 -5.51
N LEU A 82 -8.34 -11.01 -6.05
CA LEU A 82 -7.32 -11.99 -5.66
C LEU A 82 -6.28 -12.05 -6.77
N VAL A 83 -5.08 -11.61 -6.47
CA VAL A 83 -3.97 -11.53 -7.42
C VAL A 83 -2.84 -12.44 -6.96
N THR A 84 -2.38 -13.32 -7.85
CA THR A 84 -1.11 -14.05 -7.64
C THR A 84 -0.10 -13.56 -8.65
N VAL A 85 1.15 -13.40 -8.22
CA VAL A 85 2.24 -12.89 -9.07
C VAL A 85 3.60 -13.47 -8.61
N PRO A 86 4.47 -13.91 -9.53
CA PRO A 86 5.78 -14.45 -9.16
C PRO A 86 6.74 -13.41 -8.59
N THR A 87 6.71 -12.21 -9.12
CA THR A 87 7.56 -11.10 -8.71
C THR A 87 6.72 -9.84 -8.59
N LEU A 88 6.82 -9.16 -7.45
CA LEU A 88 6.13 -7.89 -7.21
C LEU A 88 7.15 -6.77 -6.96
N GLU A 89 7.09 -5.74 -7.80
CA GLU A 89 8.00 -4.58 -7.77
C GLU A 89 7.27 -3.27 -7.45
N GLY A 90 5.94 -3.26 -7.54
CA GLY A 90 5.18 -2.04 -7.29
C GLY A 90 3.73 -2.24 -6.89
N ILE A 91 3.26 -1.41 -5.95
CA ILE A 91 1.85 -1.30 -5.57
C ILE A 91 1.45 0.18 -5.56
N VAL A 92 0.36 0.51 -6.25
CA VAL A 92 -0.20 1.85 -6.26
C VAL A 92 -1.66 1.82 -5.82
N SER A 93 -1.99 2.50 -4.72
CA SER A 93 -3.36 2.80 -4.31
C SER A 93 -3.73 4.24 -4.68
N SER A 94 -4.82 4.42 -5.40
CA SER A 94 -5.34 5.76 -5.77
C SER A 94 -6.84 5.91 -5.53
N GLY A 95 -7.34 5.19 -4.53
CA GLY A 95 -8.74 5.20 -4.13
C GLY A 95 -8.91 5.05 -2.62
N ALA A 96 -9.98 4.40 -2.21
CA ALA A 96 -10.29 4.06 -0.81
C ALA A 96 -10.35 2.53 -0.58
N GLY A 97 -9.67 1.75 -1.44
CA GLY A 97 -9.58 0.31 -1.29
C GLY A 97 -8.59 -0.12 -0.22
N HIS A 98 -8.74 -1.35 0.23
CA HIS A 98 -7.81 -1.98 1.16
C HIS A 98 -6.93 -2.98 0.40
N ILE A 99 -5.62 -2.94 0.62
CA ILE A 99 -4.64 -3.81 -0.03
C ILE A 99 -3.92 -4.60 1.03
N LYS A 100 -3.88 -5.92 0.90
CA LYS A 100 -3.10 -6.76 1.82
C LYS A 100 -2.34 -7.85 1.08
N SER A 101 -1.24 -8.30 1.68
CA SER A 101 -0.58 -9.53 1.26
C SER A 101 -1.20 -10.74 1.97
N ASP A 102 -1.36 -11.85 1.26
CA ASP A 102 -1.87 -13.11 1.81
C ASP A 102 -0.72 -14.04 2.26
N ASN A 103 0.51 -13.71 1.90
CA ASN A 103 1.75 -14.35 2.37
C ASN A 103 2.87 -13.31 2.40
N THR A 104 4.02 -13.70 2.95
CA THR A 104 5.22 -12.87 2.90
C THR A 104 5.69 -12.71 1.45
N ILE A 105 5.86 -11.45 1.01
CA ILE A 105 6.36 -11.12 -0.31
C ILE A 105 7.85 -10.84 -0.20
N THR A 106 8.63 -11.53 -1.03
CA THR A 106 10.09 -11.45 -1.03
C THR A 106 10.62 -10.82 -2.30
N GLY A 107 11.70 -10.06 -2.22
CA GLY A 107 12.28 -9.44 -3.42
C GLY A 107 13.42 -8.49 -3.15
N LYS A 108 13.93 -7.90 -4.23
CA LYS A 108 15.01 -6.90 -4.15
C LYS A 108 14.48 -5.51 -3.84
N MET A 109 13.48 -5.07 -4.57
CA MET A 109 12.94 -3.71 -4.45
C MET A 109 11.42 -3.73 -4.60
N LEU A 110 10.73 -2.98 -3.74
CA LEU A 110 9.29 -2.76 -3.83
C LEU A 110 8.96 -1.27 -3.69
N GLU A 111 8.29 -0.71 -4.70
CA GLU A 111 7.77 0.66 -4.64
C GLU A 111 6.30 0.66 -4.21
N LEU A 112 5.99 1.39 -3.14
CA LEU A 112 4.65 1.57 -2.59
C LEU A 112 4.19 3.02 -2.76
N LYS A 113 3.05 3.24 -3.40
CA LYS A 113 2.45 4.57 -3.58
C LYS A 113 1.02 4.59 -3.07
N SER A 114 0.73 5.44 -2.09
CA SER A 114 -0.62 5.70 -1.61
C SER A 114 -0.99 7.17 -1.87
N ASN A 115 -1.88 7.38 -2.84
CA ASN A 115 -2.38 8.71 -3.23
C ASN A 115 -3.84 8.94 -2.79
N GLY A 116 -4.47 7.94 -2.19
CA GLY A 116 -5.87 7.96 -1.77
C GLY A 116 -6.05 7.97 -0.26
N ALA A 117 -7.19 7.45 0.19
CA ALA A 117 -7.55 7.23 1.59
C ALA A 117 -7.63 5.73 1.94
N GLY A 118 -7.14 4.87 1.06
CA GLY A 118 -7.08 3.42 1.28
C GLY A 118 -5.88 3.00 2.11
N ASP A 119 -5.97 1.79 2.64
CA ASP A 119 -4.95 1.21 3.51
C ASP A 119 -4.18 0.09 2.81
N MET A 120 -2.90 -0.05 3.15
CA MET A 120 -2.05 -1.17 2.74
C MET A 120 -1.51 -1.87 3.98
N GLU A 121 -1.66 -3.19 4.04
CA GLU A 121 -1.07 -4.05 5.08
C GLU A 121 -0.27 -5.17 4.42
N LEU A 122 1.05 -5.15 4.55
CA LEU A 122 1.93 -6.05 3.82
C LEU A 122 2.95 -6.72 4.73
N ASP A 123 3.11 -8.02 4.55
CA ASP A 123 4.17 -8.82 5.15
C ASP A 123 5.30 -9.00 4.11
N LEU A 124 6.50 -8.48 4.40
CA LEU A 124 7.57 -8.30 3.43
C LEU A 124 8.93 -8.78 3.93
N GLU A 125 9.72 -9.37 3.02
CA GLU A 125 11.16 -9.57 3.20
C GLU A 125 11.88 -9.01 1.97
N MET A 126 12.44 -7.79 2.10
CA MET A 126 12.96 -7.02 0.96
C MET A 126 14.40 -6.55 1.20
N GLU A 127 15.13 -6.32 0.12
CA GLU A 127 16.36 -5.54 0.24
C GLU A 127 16.05 -4.05 0.37
N GLU A 128 15.17 -3.51 -0.47
CA GLU A 128 14.79 -2.09 -0.45
C GLU A 128 13.29 -1.90 -0.60
N ILE A 129 12.73 -0.98 0.20
CA ILE A 129 11.34 -0.54 0.10
C ILE A 129 11.32 0.98 -0.07
N VAL A 130 10.65 1.46 -1.11
CA VAL A 130 10.42 2.89 -1.36
C VAL A 130 8.94 3.20 -1.21
N SER A 131 8.58 3.93 -0.17
CA SER A 131 7.18 4.25 0.17
C SER A 131 6.88 5.74 -0.03
N LYS A 132 5.83 6.05 -0.79
CA LYS A 132 5.35 7.41 -1.03
C LYS A 132 3.90 7.54 -0.60
N LEU A 133 3.65 8.30 0.44
CA LEU A 133 2.33 8.53 1.03
C LEU A 133 1.92 9.98 0.84
N ALA A 134 1.07 10.23 -0.15
CA ALA A 134 0.55 11.56 -0.49
C ALA A 134 -0.92 11.76 -0.06
N GLY A 135 -1.62 10.67 0.25
CA GLY A 135 -3.02 10.69 0.69
C GLY A 135 -3.21 10.79 2.21
N ALA A 136 -4.37 10.32 2.66
CA ALA A 136 -4.77 10.26 4.07
C ALA A 136 -4.93 8.83 4.59
N GLY A 137 -4.63 7.82 3.77
CA GLY A 137 -4.67 6.41 4.16
C GLY A 137 -3.47 5.97 4.99
N SER A 138 -3.36 4.67 5.23
CA SER A 138 -2.25 4.09 5.99
C SER A 138 -1.44 3.09 5.15
N ILE A 139 -0.15 2.95 5.50
CA ILE A 139 0.73 1.87 5.05
C ILE A 139 1.28 1.21 6.31
N ILE A 140 0.99 -0.08 6.48
CA ILE A 140 1.45 -0.89 7.60
C ILE A 140 2.31 -2.02 7.03
N LEU A 141 3.57 -2.10 7.46
CA LEU A 141 4.53 -3.08 6.99
C LEU A 141 5.04 -3.93 8.14
N ARG A 142 5.18 -5.25 7.89
CA ARG A 142 5.75 -6.21 8.83
C ARG A 142 6.84 -7.04 8.13
N GLY A 143 7.77 -7.58 8.91
CA GLY A 143 8.84 -8.47 8.41
C GLY A 143 10.22 -7.85 8.44
N SER A 144 10.93 -7.75 7.30
CA SER A 144 12.30 -7.21 7.28
C SER A 144 12.64 -6.46 5.99
N ALA A 145 13.53 -5.46 6.11
CA ALA A 145 14.12 -4.76 4.97
C ALA A 145 15.57 -4.33 5.29
N LYS A 146 16.48 -4.39 4.30
CA LYS A 146 17.81 -3.80 4.49
C LYS A 146 17.71 -2.27 4.52
N ARG A 147 16.86 -1.68 3.66
CA ARG A 147 16.67 -0.23 3.54
C ARG A 147 15.20 0.14 3.33
N GLN A 148 14.78 1.19 4.01
CA GLN A 148 13.50 1.84 3.74
C GLN A 148 13.71 3.32 3.36
N GLU A 149 13.05 3.77 2.29
CA GLU A 149 12.91 5.18 1.95
C GLU A 149 11.43 5.56 2.05
N VAL A 150 11.10 6.55 2.89
CA VAL A 150 9.72 6.94 3.19
C VAL A 150 9.53 8.42 2.92
N THR A 151 8.64 8.75 2.00
CA THR A 151 8.20 10.13 1.74
C THR A 151 6.74 10.30 2.14
N ILE A 152 6.47 11.23 3.05
CA ILE A 152 5.10 11.56 3.50
C ILE A 152 4.83 13.02 3.13
N SER A 153 3.92 13.25 2.19
CA SER A 153 3.47 14.59 1.78
C SER A 153 2.01 14.88 2.16
N GLY A 154 1.26 13.85 2.55
CA GLY A 154 -0.13 13.93 2.99
C GLY A 154 -0.30 13.99 4.52
N ALA A 155 -1.48 13.54 4.96
CA ALA A 155 -1.87 13.43 6.38
C ALA A 155 -2.00 11.98 6.85
N GLY A 156 -1.58 11.00 6.04
CA GLY A 156 -1.71 9.59 6.33
C GLY A 156 -0.70 9.06 7.34
N LYS A 157 -0.83 7.76 7.65
CA LYS A 157 0.02 7.06 8.61
C LYS A 157 0.91 6.04 7.90
N PHE A 158 2.21 6.08 8.17
CA PHE A 158 3.15 5.02 7.83
C PHE A 158 3.57 4.29 9.10
N ASP A 159 3.45 2.98 9.14
CA ASP A 159 3.78 2.16 10.31
C ASP A 159 4.59 0.93 9.91
N SER A 160 5.84 0.89 10.31
CA SER A 160 6.75 -0.25 10.16
C SER A 160 7.49 -0.56 11.47
N PHE A 161 6.81 -0.41 12.60
CA PHE A 161 7.35 -0.84 13.89
C PHE A 161 7.62 -2.34 13.97
N ASP A 162 6.78 -3.13 13.30
CA ASP A 162 6.90 -4.59 13.25
C ASP A 162 7.74 -5.07 12.04
N MET A 163 8.57 -4.17 11.48
CA MET A 163 9.51 -4.47 10.41
C MET A 163 10.95 -4.17 10.85
N GLU A 164 11.81 -5.17 10.85
CA GLU A 164 13.23 -4.98 11.12
C GLU A 164 13.92 -4.27 9.94
N THR A 165 14.48 -3.08 10.18
CA THR A 165 15.16 -2.30 9.14
C THR A 165 16.59 -1.95 9.57
N ASN A 166 17.56 -2.11 8.67
CA ASN A 166 18.93 -1.70 8.99
C ASN A 166 19.10 -0.19 8.82
N ALA A 167 18.69 0.36 7.67
CA ALA A 167 18.86 1.78 7.38
C ALA A 167 17.55 2.41 6.87
N ALA A 168 17.24 3.63 7.31
CA ALA A 168 16.07 4.35 6.84
C ALA A 168 16.34 5.80 6.48
N LEU A 169 15.65 6.28 5.43
CA LEU A 169 15.60 7.67 5.02
C LEU A 169 14.12 8.13 5.05
N ILE A 170 13.82 9.19 5.79
CA ILE A 170 12.46 9.72 5.93
C ILE A 170 12.44 11.19 5.50
N ASP A 171 11.56 11.55 4.58
CA ASP A 171 11.23 12.93 4.17
C ASP A 171 9.74 13.22 4.47
N SER A 172 9.46 13.90 5.56
CA SER A 172 8.11 14.28 5.99
C SER A 172 7.84 15.74 5.67
N LYS A 173 6.98 15.99 4.69
CA LYS A 173 6.57 17.33 4.22
C LYS A 173 5.16 17.71 4.65
N GLY A 174 4.35 16.73 5.02
CA GLY A 174 2.95 16.89 5.39
C GLY A 174 2.72 16.97 6.91
N SER A 175 1.52 16.53 7.31
CA SER A 175 1.07 16.41 8.71
C SER A 175 0.90 14.95 9.16
N GLY A 176 1.36 14.00 8.34
CA GLY A 176 1.23 12.57 8.62
C GLY A 176 2.16 12.08 9.73
N GLN A 177 1.95 10.83 10.12
CA GLN A 177 2.73 10.14 11.13
C GLN A 177 3.57 9.03 10.50
N CYS A 178 4.84 8.91 10.94
CA CYS A 178 5.74 7.81 10.58
C CYS A 178 6.20 7.09 11.85
N ASN A 179 5.96 5.80 11.91
CA ASN A 179 6.49 4.91 12.94
C ASN A 179 7.45 3.91 12.26
N ILE A 180 8.68 3.78 12.76
CA ILE A 180 9.69 2.93 12.12
C ILE A 180 10.64 2.30 13.14
N SER A 181 11.02 1.03 12.90
CA SER A 181 12.04 0.33 13.67
C SER A 181 13.35 0.26 12.88
N VAL A 182 14.45 0.79 13.41
CA VAL A 182 15.74 0.93 12.70
C VAL A 182 16.90 0.53 13.58
N LYS A 183 17.84 -0.27 13.02
CA LYS A 183 18.98 -0.81 13.76
C LYS A 183 20.25 0.06 13.66
N GLU A 184 20.63 0.49 12.43
CA GLU A 184 21.96 1.04 12.16
C GLU A 184 21.96 2.56 11.91
N SER A 185 21.15 3.04 10.96
CA SER A 185 21.15 4.46 10.58
C SER A 185 19.78 4.99 10.23
N LEU A 186 19.45 6.17 10.74
CA LEU A 186 18.18 6.86 10.53
C LEU A 186 18.44 8.31 10.10
N ASN A 187 18.11 8.63 8.85
CA ASN A 187 18.15 9.98 8.32
C ASN A 187 16.74 10.54 8.21
N VAL A 188 16.45 11.65 8.89
CA VAL A 188 15.10 12.22 8.94
C VAL A 188 15.13 13.68 8.52
N THR A 189 14.29 14.03 7.55
CA THR A 189 13.99 15.42 7.22
C THR A 189 12.51 15.70 7.49
N ILE A 190 12.22 16.69 8.34
CA ILE A 190 10.85 17.14 8.63
C ILE A 190 10.71 18.60 8.21
N LYS A 191 9.84 18.86 7.22
CA LYS A 191 9.52 20.20 6.69
C LYS A 191 8.10 20.64 7.03
N GLY A 192 7.25 19.73 7.50
CA GLY A 192 5.85 19.97 7.86
C GLY A 192 5.62 20.00 9.38
N VAL A 193 4.42 19.53 9.77
CA VAL A 193 4.00 19.36 11.18
C VAL A 193 3.85 17.89 11.54
N GLY A 194 4.40 16.99 10.71
CA GLY A 194 4.33 15.54 10.89
C GLY A 194 5.13 15.06 12.09
N LYS A 195 4.81 13.84 12.55
CA LYS A 195 5.46 13.18 13.66
C LYS A 195 6.20 11.94 13.18
N VAL A 196 7.47 11.80 13.58
CA VAL A 196 8.27 10.59 13.34
C VAL A 196 8.61 9.96 14.68
N LYS A 197 8.19 8.72 14.87
CA LYS A 197 8.57 7.87 16.00
C LYS A 197 9.47 6.76 15.53
N TYR A 198 10.53 6.47 16.27
CA TYR A 198 11.42 5.37 15.92
C TYR A 198 11.71 4.46 17.11
N ARG A 199 11.96 3.18 16.81
CA ARG A 199 12.48 2.16 17.75
C ARG A 199 13.88 1.75 17.34
N GLY A 200 14.69 1.31 18.31
CA GLY A 200 16.07 0.86 18.09
C GLY A 200 17.09 1.88 18.57
N ARG A 201 18.37 1.66 18.20
CA ARG A 201 19.50 2.54 18.58
C ARG A 201 20.32 2.94 17.35
N PRO A 202 19.71 3.50 16.30
CA PRO A 202 20.42 3.89 15.10
C PRO A 202 21.29 5.13 15.33
N LYS A 203 22.31 5.30 14.48
CA LYS A 203 22.96 6.61 14.30
C LYS A 203 21.96 7.55 13.61
N ILE A 204 21.58 8.64 14.28
CA ILE A 204 20.56 9.57 13.79
C ILE A 204 21.21 10.80 13.16
N THR A 205 20.73 11.16 11.97
CA THR A 205 20.94 12.48 11.36
C THR A 205 19.57 13.09 11.09
N SER A 206 19.30 14.27 11.65
CA SER A 206 18.00 14.91 11.48
C SER A 206 18.11 16.37 11.04
N LYS A 207 17.18 16.78 10.15
CA LYS A 207 16.98 18.17 9.74
C LYS A 207 15.51 18.53 9.89
N MET A 208 15.22 19.48 10.76
CA MET A 208 13.86 19.96 11.00
C MET A 208 13.76 21.44 10.64
N THR A 209 12.82 21.78 9.75
CA THR A 209 12.53 23.16 9.32
C THR A 209 11.05 23.51 9.52
N GLY A 210 10.22 22.56 10.01
CA GLY A 210 8.82 22.73 10.38
C GLY A 210 8.59 22.59 11.88
N LEU A 211 7.32 22.44 12.27
CA LEU A 211 6.87 22.23 13.67
C LEU A 211 6.66 20.75 14.00
N GLY A 212 7.17 19.86 13.17
CA GLY A 212 7.09 18.41 13.41
C GLY A 212 8.01 17.95 14.54
N ASN A 213 7.88 16.66 14.90
CA ASN A 213 8.60 16.06 16.01
C ASN A 213 9.27 14.74 15.60
N LEU A 214 10.46 14.49 16.18
CA LEU A 214 11.18 13.22 16.10
C LEU A 214 11.38 12.70 17.52
N GLU A 215 10.86 11.53 17.85
CA GLU A 215 10.95 10.96 19.19
C GLU A 215 11.23 9.46 19.18
N ALA A 216 11.96 8.98 20.17
CA ALA A 216 12.12 7.55 20.41
C ALA A 216 10.83 6.98 21.02
N ASP A 217 10.43 5.80 20.57
CA ASP A 217 9.34 5.02 21.18
C ASP A 217 10.00 4.04 22.17
N THR A 218 9.83 4.33 23.47
CA THR A 218 10.45 3.58 24.60
C THR A 218 9.56 2.44 25.09
#